data_a2407ad4b3c0f40ec48bcd143e6c4bcb
#
_entry.id   a2407ad4b3c0f40ec48bcd143e6c4bcb
#
_cell.length_a   1.000
_cell.length_b   1.000
_cell.length_c   1.000
_cell.angle_alpha   90.00
_cell.angle_beta   90.00
_cell.angle_gamma   90.00
#
_symmetry.space_group_name_H-M   'P 1'
#
loop_
_entity.id
_entity.type
_entity.pdbx_description
1 polymer ?
#
loop_
_entity_poly.entity_id
_entity_poly.type
_entity_poly.pdbx_seq_one_letter_code
_entity_poly.pdbx_strand_id
1 'polypeptide(L)'
;MRRPMVALLGIALVLGLTGCGESSKLYPASKSEGVFFSVPTNWRALSTASLNKYEKESTDPEAASRQALVKWQIAYTTNKKLKVPEVFNLTAPSQPLVFARVRDLESSEINSVSYNTLRDVIVPVTSIINGDDPSAPDFQILVDQEVVQKGARGVQTVYSFSIDDKEQTINQTSLMSNDRTTMYIFVVRCTTECYAKNEKKIEEIVSSFTVEGAR
;
A
#
# COMPACT_ATOMS: atom_id res chain seq x y z
N MET A 1 -20.97 -68.56 44.81
CA MET A 1 -20.43 -67.23 45.08
C MET A 1 -19.68 -66.72 43.88
N ARG A 2 -20.31 -65.87 43.06
CA ARG A 2 -19.72 -65.29 41.83
C ARG A 2 -19.48 -63.77 42.07
N ARG A 3 -18.21 -63.35 41.99
CA ARG A 3 -17.82 -61.93 42.12
C ARG A 3 -17.94 -61.25 40.72
N PRO A 4 -18.54 -60.05 40.61
CA PRO A 4 -18.53 -59.31 39.39
C PRO A 4 -17.22 -58.53 39.24
N MET A 5 -16.65 -58.59 38.04
CA MET A 5 -15.48 -57.87 37.59
C MET A 5 -15.91 -56.49 37.11
N VAL A 6 -15.45 -55.46 37.79
CA VAL A 6 -15.69 -54.06 37.41
C VAL A 6 -14.65 -53.63 36.38
N ALA A 7 -15.08 -53.38 35.15
CA ALA A 7 -14.24 -52.78 34.11
C ALA A 7 -14.22 -51.29 34.25
N LEU A 8 -13.04 -50.73 34.56
CA LEU A 8 -12.76 -49.26 34.54
C LEU A 8 -12.50 -48.84 33.09
N LEU A 9 -13.44 -48.11 32.52
CA LEU A 9 -13.30 -47.41 31.25
C LEU A 9 -12.50 -46.12 31.51
N GLY A 10 -11.22 -46.09 31.07
CA GLY A 10 -10.39 -44.89 31.06
C GLY A 10 -10.81 -43.95 29.92
N ILE A 11 -11.41 -42.82 30.22
CA ILE A 11 -11.66 -41.72 29.27
C ILE A 11 -10.35 -40.95 29.08
N ALA A 12 -9.69 -41.17 27.93
CA ALA A 12 -8.55 -40.37 27.50
C ALA A 12 -9.06 -38.98 27.02
N LEU A 13 -8.89 -37.95 27.84
CA LEU A 13 -9.18 -36.55 27.48
C LEU A 13 -8.08 -36.06 26.54
N VAL A 14 -8.35 -36.06 25.23
CA VAL A 14 -7.48 -35.44 24.23
C VAL A 14 -7.64 -33.94 24.35
N LEU A 15 -6.76 -33.28 25.09
CA LEU A 15 -6.57 -31.85 25.10
C LEU A 15 -6.01 -31.43 23.74
N GLY A 16 -6.90 -31.01 22.83
CA GLY A 16 -6.55 -30.35 21.59
C GLY A 16 -5.85 -29.03 21.93
N LEU A 17 -4.53 -29.01 21.81
CA LEU A 17 -3.72 -27.79 21.77
C LEU A 17 -4.12 -27.02 20.50
N THR A 18 -5.12 -26.14 20.59
CA THR A 18 -5.33 -25.10 19.61
C THR A 18 -4.15 -24.15 19.73
N GLY A 19 -3.09 -24.41 18.99
CA GLY A 19 -1.97 -23.51 18.82
C GLY A 19 -2.52 -22.20 18.25
N CYS A 20 -2.57 -21.13 19.05
CA CYS A 20 -2.58 -19.77 18.54
C CYS A 20 -1.25 -19.58 17.80
N GLY A 21 -1.25 -19.89 16.49
CA GLY A 21 -0.14 -19.53 15.61
C GLY A 21 -0.01 -18.01 15.66
N GLU A 22 1.17 -17.50 16.02
CA GLU A 22 1.47 -16.09 15.89
C GLU A 22 1.07 -15.64 14.49
N SER A 23 0.30 -14.57 14.41
CA SER A 23 -0.09 -14.00 13.13
C SER A 23 1.17 -13.66 12.35
N SER A 24 1.35 -14.27 11.18
CA SER A 24 2.48 -13.98 10.29
C SER A 24 2.35 -12.60 9.61
N LYS A 25 1.28 -11.85 9.90
CA LYS A 25 0.94 -10.56 9.27
C LYS A 25 0.68 -9.49 10.33
N LEU A 26 1.15 -8.26 10.02
CA LEU A 26 0.71 -7.02 10.64
C LEU A 26 -0.50 -6.50 9.85
N TYR A 27 -1.38 -5.78 10.54
CA TYR A 27 -2.57 -5.19 9.93
C TYR A 27 -2.59 -3.66 10.16
N PRO A 28 -1.77 -2.90 9.39
CA PRO A 28 -1.82 -1.45 9.43
C PRO A 28 -3.21 -0.94 9.07
N ALA A 29 -3.68 0.04 9.82
CA ALA A 29 -5.00 0.61 9.62
C ALA A 29 -5.07 2.06 10.10
N SER A 30 -5.92 2.84 9.45
CA SER A 30 -6.50 4.05 10.03
C SER A 30 -8.01 3.85 10.14
N LYS A 31 -8.48 3.60 11.36
CA LYS A 31 -9.92 3.34 11.61
C LYS A 31 -10.77 4.57 11.33
N SER A 32 -10.27 5.78 11.62
CA SER A 32 -10.95 7.04 11.32
C SER A 32 -11.16 7.24 9.83
N GLU A 33 -10.15 6.87 9.03
CA GLU A 33 -10.19 7.01 7.57
C GLU A 33 -10.74 5.76 6.87
N GLY A 34 -11.06 4.71 7.63
CA GLY A 34 -11.62 3.46 7.11
C GLY A 34 -10.71 2.72 6.13
N VAL A 35 -9.39 2.79 6.33
CA VAL A 35 -8.39 2.14 5.48
C VAL A 35 -7.63 1.05 6.21
N PHE A 36 -7.42 -0.08 5.54
CA PHE A 36 -6.80 -1.30 6.08
C PHE A 36 -5.95 -1.98 5.02
N PHE A 37 -4.86 -2.62 5.44
CA PHE A 37 -4.09 -3.55 4.61
C PHE A 37 -3.27 -4.51 5.48
N SER A 38 -2.58 -5.47 4.90
CA SER A 38 -1.71 -6.39 5.63
C SER A 38 -0.30 -6.42 5.04
N VAL A 39 0.70 -6.55 5.92
CA VAL A 39 2.10 -6.78 5.55
C VAL A 39 2.69 -7.88 6.43
N PRO A 40 3.74 -8.60 5.99
CA PRO A 40 4.41 -9.59 6.83
C PRO A 40 5.00 -8.97 8.11
N THR A 41 5.01 -9.72 9.22
CA THR A 41 5.49 -9.24 10.54
C THR A 41 6.95 -8.84 10.56
N ASN A 42 7.77 -9.38 9.66
CA ASN A 42 9.19 -9.05 9.56
C ASN A 42 9.49 -7.75 8.79
N TRP A 43 8.47 -7.02 8.33
CA TRP A 43 8.64 -5.74 7.67
C TRP A 43 8.72 -4.61 8.70
N ARG A 44 9.64 -3.69 8.47
CA ARG A 44 9.86 -2.51 9.31
C ARG A 44 8.93 -1.38 8.88
N ALA A 45 8.26 -0.76 9.85
CA ALA A 45 7.49 0.46 9.63
C ALA A 45 8.36 1.72 9.60
N LEU A 46 8.01 2.67 8.72
CA LEU A 46 8.33 4.08 8.84
C LEU A 46 7.05 4.79 9.26
N SER A 47 7.06 5.35 10.46
CA SER A 47 5.83 5.83 11.11
C SER A 47 5.27 7.09 10.46
N THR A 48 3.96 7.32 10.61
CA THR A 48 3.29 8.56 10.25
C THR A 48 4.03 9.80 10.76
N ALA A 49 4.47 9.76 12.03
CA ALA A 49 5.19 10.88 12.62
C ALA A 49 6.51 11.19 11.89
N SER A 50 7.29 10.16 11.52
CA SER A 50 8.56 10.36 10.81
C SER A 50 8.35 10.85 9.38
N LEU A 51 7.32 10.34 8.69
CA LEU A 51 6.97 10.77 7.34
C LEU A 51 6.47 12.23 7.33
N ASN A 52 5.54 12.56 8.23
CA ASN A 52 5.03 13.93 8.37
C ASN A 52 6.13 14.93 8.76
N LYS A 53 7.05 14.55 9.65
CA LYS A 53 8.17 15.39 10.04
C LYS A 53 9.04 15.73 8.83
N TYR A 54 9.39 14.72 8.02
CA TYR A 54 10.22 14.92 6.84
C TYR A 54 9.57 15.89 5.83
N GLU A 55 8.26 15.75 5.55
CA GLU A 55 7.57 16.63 4.61
C GLU A 55 7.46 18.07 5.16
N LYS A 56 7.24 18.25 6.47
CA LYS A 56 7.23 19.57 7.12
C LYS A 56 8.58 20.29 7.08
N GLU A 57 9.67 19.56 7.14
CA GLU A 57 11.04 20.06 7.10
C GLU A 57 11.57 20.22 5.66
N SER A 58 10.76 19.88 4.64
CA SER A 58 11.13 20.02 3.23
C SER A 58 11.33 21.50 2.86
N THR A 59 12.33 21.75 2.03
CA THR A 59 12.56 23.08 1.44
C THR A 59 11.69 23.34 0.20
N ASP A 60 10.95 22.35 -0.28
CA ASP A 60 9.96 22.52 -1.35
C ASP A 60 8.77 23.33 -0.82
N PRO A 61 8.49 24.53 -1.38
CA PRO A 61 7.44 25.41 -0.90
C PRO A 61 6.03 24.78 -0.97
N GLU A 62 5.83 23.83 -1.87
CA GLU A 62 4.55 23.12 -1.98
C GLU A 62 4.42 21.93 -1.01
N ALA A 63 5.53 21.44 -0.45
CA ALA A 63 5.49 20.27 0.43
C ALA A 63 4.65 20.51 1.69
N ALA A 64 4.70 21.71 2.27
CA ALA A 64 3.91 22.09 3.43
C ALA A 64 2.40 22.08 3.13
N SER A 65 2.01 22.62 1.96
CA SER A 65 0.61 22.64 1.53
C SER A 65 0.11 21.21 1.27
N ARG A 66 0.89 20.40 0.56
CA ARG A 66 0.55 18.98 0.35
C ARG A 66 0.45 18.21 1.66
N GLN A 67 1.38 18.45 2.61
CA GLN A 67 1.38 17.78 3.90
C GLN A 67 0.18 18.19 4.78
N ALA A 68 -0.29 19.43 4.69
CA ALA A 68 -1.45 19.89 5.43
C ALA A 68 -2.74 19.13 5.08
N LEU A 69 -2.83 18.56 3.88
CA LEU A 69 -3.96 17.72 3.45
C LEU A 69 -3.84 16.27 3.94
N VAL A 70 -2.67 15.84 4.42
CA VAL A 70 -2.45 14.43 4.80
C VAL A 70 -3.14 14.13 6.13
N LYS A 71 -4.12 13.25 6.09
CA LYS A 71 -4.83 12.72 7.27
C LYS A 71 -4.08 11.57 7.91
N TRP A 72 -3.50 10.70 7.09
CA TRP A 72 -2.74 9.54 7.55
C TRP A 72 -1.77 9.05 6.48
N GLN A 73 -0.61 8.57 6.90
CA GLN A 73 0.32 7.89 6.02
C GLN A 73 1.26 6.96 6.79
N ILE A 74 1.71 5.89 6.13
CA ILE A 74 2.64 4.92 6.70
C ILE A 74 3.40 4.22 5.57
N ALA A 75 4.63 3.79 5.85
CA ALA A 75 5.37 2.94 4.92
C ALA A 75 5.93 1.70 5.60
N TYR A 76 6.13 0.63 4.82
CA TYR A 76 6.72 -0.63 5.27
C TYR A 76 7.74 -1.13 4.26
N THR A 77 8.82 -1.73 4.75
CA THR A 77 9.86 -2.31 3.91
C THR A 77 10.64 -3.40 4.64
N THR A 78 11.22 -4.33 3.88
CA THR A 78 12.22 -5.27 4.41
C THR A 78 13.60 -4.65 4.53
N ASN A 79 13.86 -3.52 3.85
CA ASN A 79 15.15 -2.83 3.88
C ASN A 79 15.36 -2.10 5.22
N LYS A 80 16.23 -2.67 6.07
CA LYS A 80 16.55 -2.08 7.39
C LYS A 80 17.27 -0.72 7.29
N LYS A 81 17.90 -0.42 6.15
CA LYS A 81 18.68 0.81 5.92
C LYS A 81 17.91 1.90 5.21
N LEU A 82 16.72 1.61 4.66
CA LEU A 82 15.90 2.58 3.93
C LEU A 82 15.55 3.78 4.83
N LYS A 83 15.82 4.99 4.35
CA LYS A 83 15.55 6.24 5.06
C LYS A 83 14.23 6.85 4.59
N VAL A 84 13.67 7.76 5.38
CA VAL A 84 12.40 8.44 5.08
C VAL A 84 12.40 9.16 3.72
N PRO A 85 13.45 9.90 3.31
CA PRO A 85 13.50 10.52 1.98
C PRO A 85 13.28 9.56 0.82
N GLU A 86 13.73 8.30 0.96
CA GLU A 86 13.61 7.27 -0.08
C GLU A 86 12.16 6.79 -0.30
N VAL A 87 11.24 7.11 0.63
CA VAL A 87 9.80 6.85 0.45
C VAL A 87 9.21 7.79 -0.60
N PHE A 88 9.71 9.03 -0.67
CA PHE A 88 9.15 10.12 -1.47
C PHE A 88 9.87 10.34 -2.81
N ASN A 89 11.08 9.82 -2.99
CA ASN A 89 11.76 9.92 -4.27
C ASN A 89 11.36 8.77 -5.22
N LEU A 90 11.59 8.95 -6.51
CA LEU A 90 11.26 7.96 -7.54
C LEU A 90 12.31 6.86 -7.72
N THR A 91 13.47 6.94 -7.05
CA THR A 91 14.49 5.90 -7.15
C THR A 91 13.98 4.58 -6.59
N ALA A 92 14.05 3.52 -7.38
CA ALA A 92 13.58 2.22 -6.97
C ALA A 92 14.42 1.61 -5.85
N PRO A 93 13.83 1.23 -4.72
CA PRO A 93 14.55 0.44 -3.73
C PRO A 93 14.81 -0.98 -4.26
N SER A 94 15.93 -1.57 -3.89
CA SER A 94 16.27 -2.97 -4.24
C SER A 94 15.44 -4.02 -3.48
N GLN A 95 14.57 -3.59 -2.57
CA GLN A 95 13.67 -4.43 -1.78
C GLN A 95 12.28 -3.78 -1.74
N PRO A 96 11.20 -4.57 -1.60
CA PRO A 96 9.85 -4.03 -1.65
C PRO A 96 9.62 -2.92 -0.62
N LEU A 97 9.02 -1.83 -1.08
CA LEU A 97 8.54 -0.71 -0.28
C LEU A 97 7.04 -0.57 -0.50
N VAL A 98 6.28 -0.62 0.60
CA VAL A 98 4.84 -0.29 0.64
C VAL A 98 4.70 1.11 1.20
N PHE A 99 3.87 1.91 0.58
CA PHE A 99 3.48 3.23 1.05
C PHE A 99 1.96 3.39 0.94
N ALA A 100 1.33 3.82 2.02
CA ALA A 100 -0.09 4.15 2.07
C ALA A 100 -0.26 5.59 2.53
N ARG A 101 -1.15 6.35 1.86
CA ARG A 101 -1.51 7.73 2.22
C ARG A 101 -3.00 7.94 2.07
N VAL A 102 -3.58 8.64 3.03
CA VAL A 102 -4.92 9.21 2.96
C VAL A 102 -4.78 10.71 3.07
N ARG A 103 -5.36 11.45 2.13
CA ARG A 103 -5.37 12.90 2.14
C ARG A 103 -6.73 13.47 1.77
N ASP A 104 -7.02 14.64 2.27
CA ASP A 104 -8.16 15.41 1.76
C ASP A 104 -7.87 15.92 0.34
N LEU A 105 -8.94 16.14 -0.43
CA LEU A 105 -8.90 16.85 -1.69
C LEU A 105 -9.12 18.34 -1.44
N GLU A 106 -8.38 19.20 -2.13
CA GLU A 106 -8.67 20.61 -2.15
C GLU A 106 -10.00 20.89 -2.86
N SER A 107 -10.66 22.01 -2.53
CA SER A 107 -11.93 22.38 -3.19
C SER A 107 -11.81 22.48 -4.71
N SER A 108 -10.64 22.89 -5.20
CA SER A 108 -10.31 22.93 -6.64
C SER A 108 -10.18 21.54 -7.27
N GLU A 109 -9.76 20.53 -6.50
CA GLU A 109 -9.57 19.16 -6.95
C GLU A 109 -10.88 18.37 -7.03
N ILE A 110 -11.81 18.59 -6.08
CA ILE A 110 -13.05 17.79 -5.89
C ILE A 110 -13.81 17.53 -7.20
N ASN A 111 -13.89 18.54 -8.08
CA ASN A 111 -14.60 18.45 -9.35
C ASN A 111 -13.70 18.01 -10.52
N SER A 112 -12.37 18.07 -10.37
CA SER A 112 -11.41 17.81 -11.44
C SER A 112 -10.80 16.40 -11.37
N VAL A 113 -10.87 15.73 -10.22
CA VAL A 113 -10.35 14.35 -10.09
C VAL A 113 -11.11 13.39 -11.02
N SER A 114 -10.35 12.79 -11.92
CA SER A 114 -10.78 11.77 -12.87
C SER A 114 -9.93 10.51 -12.70
N TYR A 115 -10.24 9.45 -13.46
CA TYR A 115 -9.38 8.26 -13.48
C TYR A 115 -7.96 8.58 -13.98
N ASN A 116 -7.81 9.53 -14.92
CA ASN A 116 -6.49 9.99 -15.36
C ASN A 116 -5.73 10.67 -14.21
N THR A 117 -6.37 11.57 -13.47
CA THR A 117 -5.77 12.19 -12.28
C THR A 117 -5.34 11.13 -11.25
N LEU A 118 -6.10 10.06 -11.07
CA LEU A 118 -5.77 8.97 -10.16
C LEU A 118 -4.61 8.11 -10.67
N ARG A 119 -4.42 7.97 -12.00
CA ARG A 119 -3.23 7.34 -12.58
C ARG A 119 -1.97 8.17 -12.37
N ASP A 120 -2.10 9.48 -12.41
CA ASP A 120 -1.00 10.45 -12.42
C ASP A 120 -0.47 10.83 -11.03
N VAL A 121 -0.91 10.14 -9.97
CA VAL A 121 -0.57 10.48 -8.57
C VAL A 121 0.93 10.38 -8.27
N ILE A 122 1.65 9.47 -8.89
CA ILE A 122 3.09 9.23 -8.66
C ILE A 122 3.94 9.76 -9.81
N VAL A 123 3.57 9.41 -11.03
CA VAL A 123 4.19 9.89 -12.26
C VAL A 123 3.10 10.21 -13.29
N PRO A 124 3.34 11.09 -14.27
CA PRO A 124 2.32 11.50 -15.24
C PRO A 124 2.03 10.40 -16.27
N VAL A 125 1.50 9.26 -15.80
CA VAL A 125 1.21 8.07 -16.61
C VAL A 125 0.39 8.41 -17.83
N THR A 126 -0.63 9.25 -17.68
CA THR A 126 -1.56 9.62 -18.77
C THR A 126 -0.86 10.34 -19.91
N SER A 127 0.01 11.33 -19.60
CA SER A 127 0.76 12.06 -20.62
C SER A 127 1.79 11.18 -21.32
N ILE A 128 2.42 10.28 -20.58
CA ILE A 128 3.38 9.32 -21.15
C ILE A 128 2.68 8.38 -22.15
N ILE A 129 1.55 7.81 -21.78
CA ILE A 129 0.78 6.90 -22.65
C ILE A 129 0.32 7.62 -23.93
N ASN A 130 -0.10 8.87 -23.81
CA ASN A 130 -0.56 9.67 -24.95
C ASN A 130 0.58 10.11 -25.88
N GLY A 131 1.84 9.88 -25.50
CA GLY A 131 3.00 10.32 -26.27
C GLY A 131 3.31 11.82 -26.14
N ASP A 132 2.72 12.47 -25.13
CA ASP A 132 2.91 13.90 -24.88
C ASP A 132 4.29 14.21 -24.26
N ASP A 133 4.96 13.19 -23.75
CA ASP A 133 6.32 13.29 -23.18
C ASP A 133 7.32 12.41 -23.97
N PRO A 134 8.00 12.99 -24.97
CA PRO A 134 8.97 12.25 -25.78
C PRO A 134 10.26 11.88 -25.02
N SER A 135 10.47 12.44 -23.84
CA SER A 135 11.62 12.11 -22.97
C SER A 135 11.31 10.99 -21.97
N ALA A 136 10.08 10.47 -21.99
CA ALA A 136 9.71 9.38 -21.11
C ALA A 136 10.59 8.15 -21.38
N PRO A 137 11.29 7.62 -20.37
CA PRO A 137 12.05 6.39 -20.52
C PRO A 137 11.12 5.23 -20.89
N ASP A 138 11.68 4.09 -21.29
CA ASP A 138 10.96 2.87 -21.67
C ASP A 138 9.83 2.55 -20.68
N PHE A 139 8.65 3.13 -20.95
CA PHE A 139 7.51 3.04 -20.05
C PHE A 139 6.55 1.94 -20.53
N GLN A 140 6.21 1.02 -19.65
CA GLN A 140 5.29 -0.07 -19.95
C GLN A 140 4.14 -0.10 -18.94
N ILE A 141 2.91 -0.13 -19.43
CA ILE A 141 1.74 -0.47 -18.62
C ILE A 141 1.58 -1.98 -18.60
N LEU A 142 1.58 -2.56 -17.42
CA LEU A 142 1.40 -3.99 -17.18
C LEU A 142 -0.04 -4.31 -16.77
N VAL A 143 -0.66 -3.42 -15.98
CA VAL A 143 -2.07 -3.51 -15.55
C VAL A 143 -2.65 -2.11 -15.53
N ASP A 144 -3.87 -1.95 -16.00
CA ASP A 144 -4.69 -0.74 -15.82
C ASP A 144 -6.15 -1.16 -15.69
N GLN A 145 -6.70 -1.07 -14.49
CA GLN A 145 -8.05 -1.55 -14.21
C GLN A 145 -8.78 -0.69 -13.20
N GLU A 146 -10.10 -0.63 -13.33
CA GLU A 146 -10.96 0.00 -12.34
C GLU A 146 -11.00 -0.83 -11.06
N VAL A 147 -10.99 -0.14 -9.91
CA VAL A 147 -11.15 -0.72 -8.58
C VAL A 147 -12.35 -0.07 -7.91
N VAL A 148 -13.30 -0.90 -7.50
CA VAL A 148 -14.49 -0.47 -6.75
C VAL A 148 -14.48 -1.16 -5.38
N GLN A 149 -14.53 -0.35 -4.34
CA GLN A 149 -14.61 -0.82 -2.94
C GLN A 149 -15.80 -0.16 -2.25
N LYS A 150 -16.13 -0.60 -1.04
CA LYS A 150 -17.29 -0.10 -0.30
C LYS A 150 -17.27 1.42 -0.10
N GLY A 151 -16.12 1.98 0.26
CA GLY A 151 -15.96 3.40 0.60
C GLY A 151 -15.37 4.27 -0.50
N ALA A 152 -14.88 3.68 -1.60
CA ALA A 152 -14.14 4.43 -2.61
C ALA A 152 -14.10 3.70 -3.94
N ARG A 153 -13.79 4.43 -5.03
CA ARG A 153 -13.52 3.88 -6.37
C ARG A 153 -12.34 4.60 -7.01
N GLY A 154 -11.71 3.95 -7.96
CA GLY A 154 -10.60 4.52 -8.71
C GLY A 154 -9.92 3.50 -9.60
N VAL A 155 -8.59 3.51 -9.64
CA VAL A 155 -7.80 2.68 -10.54
C VAL A 155 -6.66 1.98 -9.81
N GLN A 156 -6.32 0.80 -10.27
CA GLN A 156 -5.05 0.15 -10.05
C GLN A 156 -4.26 0.19 -11.35
N THR A 157 -3.06 0.73 -11.29
CA THR A 157 -2.14 0.79 -12.43
C THR A 157 -0.82 0.16 -12.02
N VAL A 158 -0.36 -0.83 -12.78
CA VAL A 158 0.96 -1.42 -12.64
C VAL A 158 1.78 -1.03 -13.85
N TYR A 159 2.93 -0.43 -13.64
CA TYR A 159 3.78 0.05 -14.72
C TYR A 159 5.27 -0.08 -14.37
N SER A 160 6.10 -0.19 -15.39
CA SER A 160 7.55 -0.17 -15.27
C SER A 160 8.16 0.94 -16.11
N PHE A 161 9.30 1.46 -15.67
CA PHE A 161 10.10 2.45 -16.35
C PHE A 161 11.52 2.53 -15.76
N SER A 162 12.44 3.16 -16.47
CA SER A 162 13.83 3.29 -16.03
C SER A 162 14.11 4.69 -15.47
N ILE A 163 14.81 4.76 -14.33
CA ILE A 163 15.42 5.97 -13.77
C ILE A 163 16.87 5.65 -13.39
N ASP A 164 17.82 6.48 -13.80
CA ASP A 164 19.26 6.30 -13.52
C ASP A 164 19.73 4.87 -13.86
N ASP A 165 19.40 4.40 -15.05
CA ASP A 165 19.72 3.05 -15.56
C ASP A 165 19.17 1.90 -14.71
N LYS A 166 18.19 2.16 -13.87
CA LYS A 166 17.50 1.15 -13.08
C LYS A 166 16.03 1.06 -13.46
N GLU A 167 15.65 -0.10 -13.94
CA GLU A 167 14.27 -0.41 -14.20
C GLU A 167 13.54 -0.67 -12.89
N GLN A 168 12.37 -0.06 -12.72
CA GLN A 168 11.51 -0.23 -11.57
C GLN A 168 10.08 -0.58 -11.98
N THR A 169 9.40 -1.32 -11.09
CA THR A 169 7.97 -1.60 -11.21
C THR A 169 7.23 -0.97 -10.04
N ILE A 170 6.17 -0.25 -10.36
CA ILE A 170 5.26 0.38 -9.40
C ILE A 170 3.87 -0.24 -9.58
N ASN A 171 3.31 -0.76 -8.50
CA ASN A 171 1.90 -1.13 -8.38
C ASN A 171 1.22 -0.07 -7.53
N GLN A 172 0.41 0.75 -8.17
CA GLN A 172 -0.30 1.87 -7.58
C GLN A 172 -1.80 1.58 -7.59
N THR A 173 -2.45 1.73 -6.43
CA THR A 173 -3.91 1.79 -6.32
C THR A 173 -4.27 3.17 -5.79
N SER A 174 -4.98 3.96 -6.57
CA SER A 174 -5.44 5.30 -6.23
C SER A 174 -6.95 5.34 -6.28
N LEU A 175 -7.58 5.63 -5.14
CA LEU A 175 -9.04 5.65 -5.02
C LEU A 175 -9.49 7.01 -4.49
N MET A 176 -10.68 7.41 -4.88
CA MET A 176 -11.39 8.57 -4.37
C MET A 176 -12.62 8.11 -3.59
N SER A 177 -12.86 8.70 -2.43
CA SER A 177 -14.06 8.43 -1.61
C SER A 177 -15.35 8.68 -2.38
N ASN A 178 -16.43 8.02 -1.97
CA ASN A 178 -17.74 8.15 -2.64
C ASN A 178 -18.29 9.59 -2.58
N ASP A 179 -17.96 10.36 -1.55
CA ASP A 179 -18.31 11.78 -1.39
C ASP A 179 -17.33 12.73 -2.07
N ARG A 180 -16.28 12.19 -2.73
CA ARG A 180 -15.25 12.91 -3.48
C ARG A 180 -14.42 13.89 -2.65
N THR A 181 -14.30 13.69 -1.34
CA THR A 181 -13.53 14.59 -0.44
C THR A 181 -12.15 14.06 -0.09
N THR A 182 -11.93 12.77 -0.22
CA THR A 182 -10.71 12.08 0.24
C THR A 182 -10.10 11.21 -0.86
N MET A 183 -8.78 11.26 -0.97
CA MET A 183 -7.99 10.39 -1.84
C MET A 183 -7.20 9.38 -1.01
N TYR A 184 -7.27 8.12 -1.42
CA TYR A 184 -6.53 6.99 -0.86
C TYR A 184 -5.48 6.53 -1.87
N ILE A 185 -4.22 6.50 -1.47
CA ILE A 185 -3.09 6.13 -2.31
C ILE A 185 -2.40 4.95 -1.67
N PHE A 186 -2.24 3.87 -2.40
CA PHE A 186 -1.52 2.68 -1.97
C PHE A 186 -0.52 2.28 -3.04
N VAL A 187 0.74 2.21 -2.68
CA VAL A 187 1.84 1.95 -3.62
C VAL A 187 2.71 0.83 -3.09
N VAL A 188 3.02 -0.14 -3.95
CA VAL A 188 4.06 -1.12 -3.71
C VAL A 188 5.05 -1.02 -4.86
N ARG A 189 6.33 -0.80 -4.55
CA ARG A 189 7.36 -0.60 -5.57
C ARG A 189 8.72 -1.16 -5.16
N CYS A 190 9.49 -1.54 -6.15
CA CYS A 190 10.93 -1.81 -6.08
C CYS A 190 11.50 -1.95 -7.51
N THR A 191 12.77 -2.34 -7.64
CA THR A 191 13.32 -2.67 -8.99
C THR A 191 12.48 -3.78 -9.64
N THR A 192 12.42 -3.81 -10.97
CA THR A 192 11.65 -4.83 -11.71
C THR A 192 12.09 -6.25 -11.36
N GLU A 193 13.39 -6.48 -11.19
CA GLU A 193 13.91 -7.75 -10.71
C GLU A 193 13.40 -8.11 -9.30
N CYS A 194 13.38 -7.14 -8.39
CA CYS A 194 12.83 -7.30 -7.04
C CYS A 194 11.34 -7.58 -7.09
N TYR A 195 10.60 -6.89 -7.95
CA TYR A 195 9.15 -7.07 -8.10
C TYR A 195 8.83 -8.49 -8.56
N ALA A 196 9.48 -8.98 -9.61
CA ALA A 196 9.32 -10.34 -10.13
C ALA A 196 9.63 -11.42 -9.06
N LYS A 197 10.72 -11.24 -8.29
CA LYS A 197 11.08 -12.16 -7.20
C LYS A 197 10.08 -12.19 -6.04
N ASN A 198 9.30 -11.12 -5.85
CA ASN A 198 8.35 -10.96 -4.74
C ASN A 198 6.90 -10.87 -5.21
N GLU A 199 6.62 -11.15 -6.48
CA GLU A 199 5.32 -10.93 -7.13
C GLU A 199 4.15 -11.45 -6.28
N LYS A 200 4.15 -12.73 -5.93
CA LYS A 200 3.09 -13.33 -5.11
C LYS A 200 2.86 -12.60 -3.79
N LYS A 201 3.94 -12.22 -3.11
CA LYS A 201 3.86 -11.47 -1.84
C LYS A 201 3.32 -10.07 -2.04
N ILE A 202 3.73 -9.40 -3.11
CA ILE A 202 3.25 -8.07 -3.49
C ILE A 202 1.76 -8.14 -3.81
N GLU A 203 1.32 -9.13 -4.58
CA GLU A 203 -0.10 -9.36 -4.88
C GLU A 203 -0.93 -9.60 -3.62
N GLU A 204 -0.44 -10.42 -2.67
CA GLU A 204 -1.10 -10.63 -1.37
C GLU A 204 -1.25 -9.32 -0.59
N ILE A 205 -0.22 -8.45 -0.59
CA ILE A 205 -0.25 -7.16 0.08
C ILE A 205 -1.25 -6.22 -0.62
N VAL A 206 -1.16 -6.10 -1.94
CA VAL A 206 -2.03 -5.21 -2.75
C VAL A 206 -3.49 -5.65 -2.63
N SER A 207 -3.78 -6.95 -2.73
CA SER A 207 -5.13 -7.50 -2.61
C SER A 207 -5.74 -7.30 -1.22
N SER A 208 -4.91 -7.09 -0.20
CA SER A 208 -5.35 -6.82 1.17
C SER A 208 -5.76 -5.37 1.42
N PHE A 209 -5.43 -4.45 0.49
CA PHE A 209 -5.76 -3.04 0.64
C PHE A 209 -7.26 -2.82 0.48
N THR A 210 -7.88 -2.29 1.53
CA THR A 210 -9.33 -2.12 1.62
C THR A 210 -9.67 -0.73 2.14
N VAL A 211 -10.66 -0.09 1.50
CA VAL A 211 -11.25 1.18 1.90
C VAL A 211 -12.74 0.98 2.18
N GLU A 212 -13.12 1.14 3.44
CA GLU A 212 -14.52 1.11 3.89
C GLU A 212 -15.17 2.50 3.92
N GLY A 213 -14.36 3.56 3.82
CA GLY A 213 -14.73 4.95 3.99
C GLY A 213 -14.60 5.43 5.44
N ALA A 214 -14.48 6.75 5.61
CA ALA A 214 -14.42 7.38 6.94
C ALA A 214 -15.69 7.09 7.75
N ARG A 215 -15.53 6.95 9.07
CA ARG A 215 -16.63 6.70 10.03
C ARG A 215 -16.90 7.93 10.87
#